data_c25bc69c4f155c2e3f8c9e41a05699b5
#
_entry.id   c25bc69c4f155c2e3f8c9e41a05699b5
#
_cell.length_a   1.000
_cell.length_b   1.000
_cell.length_c   1.000
_cell.angle_alpha   90.00
_cell.angle_beta   90.00
_cell.angle_gamma   90.00
#
_symmetry.space_group_name_H-M   'P 1'
#
loop_
_entity.id
_entity.type
_entity.pdbx_description
1 polymer ?
#
loop_
_entity_poly.entity_id
_entity_poly.type
_entity_poly.pdbx_seq_one_letter_code
_entity_poly.pdbx_strand_id
1 'polypeptide(L)'
;TNFGLKIIGDFYKSQILKGSTIVLHDIRPEAVEKTRKIAENYKEKLQVDFQIEATTSREESLKGADFCLISIEVGNRFELWEQDWGVPVEYGFKQIYGENGGPGGLFHALRIIPVIIEICEDIEKICPNAVVFNYSNPMQRICHALTTKFPNLNIIGLCHEIHSMERQLPTLLNTDLDNIEFEAGGLNHFSILLDVKYKDTKKDGYPIIRDKFNSYYSNLINDHEGFESDPGAERGVFFELFKKYSYLPI
;
A
#
# COMPACT_ATOMS: atom_id res chain seq x y z
N THR A 1 -5.66 5.52 11.26
CA THR A 1 -5.46 4.25 10.52
C THR A 1 -4.27 3.48 11.10
N ASN A 2 -4.26 2.15 10.98
CA ASN A 2 -3.10 1.33 11.38
C ASN A 2 -1.84 1.70 10.57
N PHE A 3 -2.01 2.15 9.33
CA PHE A 3 -0.91 2.63 8.49
C PHE A 3 -0.24 3.87 9.07
N GLY A 4 -1.00 4.88 9.50
CA GLY A 4 -0.43 6.10 10.05
C GLY A 4 0.49 5.86 11.26
N LEU A 5 0.10 4.97 12.17
CA LEU A 5 0.94 4.63 13.33
C LEU A 5 2.21 3.86 12.96
N LYS A 6 2.15 2.97 11.95
CA LYS A 6 3.33 2.25 11.46
C LYS A 6 4.32 3.20 10.80
N ILE A 7 3.84 4.13 9.99
CA ILE A 7 4.67 5.15 9.32
C ILE A 7 5.39 6.02 10.35
N ILE A 8 4.71 6.46 11.43
CA ILE A 8 5.36 7.20 12.52
C ILE A 8 6.48 6.36 13.15
N GLY A 9 6.25 5.07 13.36
CA GLY A 9 7.27 4.15 13.86
C GLY A 9 8.50 4.03 12.94
N ASP A 10 8.29 4.07 11.63
CA ASP A 10 9.38 4.03 10.66
C ASP A 10 10.12 5.37 10.57
N PHE A 11 9.44 6.51 10.72
CA PHE A 11 10.10 7.81 10.86
C PHE A 11 11.04 7.84 12.06
N TYR A 12 10.61 7.31 13.20
CA TYR A 12 11.43 7.28 14.42
C TYR A 12 12.70 6.43 14.29
N LYS A 13 12.73 5.48 13.38
CA LYS A 13 13.93 4.70 13.06
C LYS A 13 14.89 5.43 12.10
N SER A 14 14.38 6.42 11.35
CA SER A 14 15.15 7.12 10.33
C SER A 14 16.15 8.08 10.95
N GLN A 15 17.41 7.95 10.58
CA GLN A 15 18.46 8.89 10.96
C GLN A 15 18.42 10.18 10.14
N ILE A 16 17.88 10.11 8.92
CA ILE A 16 17.80 11.25 7.98
C ILE A 16 16.70 12.22 8.39
N LEU A 17 15.61 11.71 8.97
CA LEU A 17 14.44 12.53 9.35
C LEU A 17 14.52 13.13 10.75
N LYS A 18 15.61 12.91 11.49
CA LYS A 18 15.79 13.53 12.81
C LYS A 18 15.66 15.04 12.76
N GLY A 19 15.00 15.61 13.77
CA GLY A 19 14.72 17.04 13.88
C GLY A 19 13.53 17.50 13.06
N SER A 20 12.86 16.60 12.32
CA SER A 20 11.65 16.94 11.54
C SER A 20 10.43 17.16 12.42
N THR A 21 9.48 17.92 11.92
CA THR A 21 8.15 18.09 12.49
C THR A 21 7.16 17.13 11.80
N ILE A 22 6.43 16.35 12.56
CA ILE A 22 5.33 15.49 12.09
C ILE A 22 4.03 16.17 12.48
N VAL A 23 3.25 16.64 11.50
CA VAL A 23 1.96 17.25 11.72
C VAL A 23 0.87 16.20 11.47
N LEU A 24 0.13 15.84 12.52
CA LEU A 24 -0.96 14.89 12.45
C LEU A 24 -2.28 15.62 12.17
N HIS A 25 -2.98 15.16 11.13
CA HIS A 25 -4.29 15.70 10.76
C HIS A 25 -5.35 14.60 10.63
N ASP A 26 -6.51 14.83 11.18
CA ASP A 26 -7.76 14.08 10.95
C ASP A 26 -8.93 15.04 11.16
N ILE A 27 -10.05 14.81 10.49
CA ILE A 27 -11.26 15.61 10.67
C ILE A 27 -11.93 15.39 12.06
N ARG A 28 -11.56 14.32 12.75
CA ARG A 28 -12.10 13.95 14.07
C ARG A 28 -11.10 14.30 15.17
N PRO A 29 -11.45 15.24 16.06
CA PRO A 29 -10.56 15.68 17.15
C PRO A 29 -10.07 14.55 18.05
N GLU A 30 -10.94 13.59 18.37
CA GLU A 30 -10.60 12.45 19.21
C GLU A 30 -9.59 11.50 18.53
N ALA A 31 -9.64 11.37 17.21
CA ALA A 31 -8.69 10.56 16.44
C ALA A 31 -7.31 11.20 16.38
N VAL A 32 -7.26 12.50 16.14
CA VAL A 32 -6.04 13.30 16.16
C VAL A 32 -5.35 13.22 17.51
N GLU A 33 -6.09 13.49 18.58
CA GLU A 33 -5.54 13.52 19.94
C GLU A 33 -5.06 12.13 20.39
N LYS A 34 -5.82 11.08 20.07
CA LYS A 34 -5.41 9.70 20.35
C LYS A 34 -4.09 9.36 19.65
N THR A 35 -3.97 9.72 18.36
CA THR A 35 -2.76 9.45 17.57
C THR A 35 -1.58 10.26 18.10
N ARG A 36 -1.79 11.54 18.46
CA ARG A 36 -0.77 12.40 19.05
C ARG A 36 -0.20 11.78 20.33
N LYS A 37 -1.07 11.36 21.27
CA LYS A 37 -0.64 10.73 22.52
C LYS A 37 0.18 9.46 22.30
N ILE A 38 -0.20 8.65 21.32
CA ILE A 38 0.55 7.44 20.98
C ILE A 38 1.93 7.83 20.41
N ALA A 39 1.98 8.77 19.47
CA ALA A 39 3.22 9.25 18.87
C ALA A 39 4.19 9.82 19.91
N GLU A 40 3.70 10.70 20.80
CA GLU A 40 4.51 11.28 21.89
C GLU A 40 5.05 10.20 22.86
N ASN A 41 4.22 9.25 23.25
CA ASN A 41 4.66 8.16 24.13
C ASN A 41 5.77 7.31 23.50
N TYR A 42 5.65 7.00 22.19
CA TYR A 42 6.71 6.29 21.46
C TYR A 42 7.98 7.13 21.30
N LYS A 43 7.84 8.41 21.00
CA LYS A 43 8.95 9.36 20.94
C LYS A 43 9.74 9.39 22.23
N GLU A 44 9.05 9.52 23.37
CA GLU A 44 9.69 9.52 24.70
C GLU A 44 10.40 8.18 24.99
N LYS A 45 9.75 7.04 24.74
CA LYS A 45 10.34 5.71 24.96
C LYS A 45 11.58 5.45 24.12
N LEU A 46 11.57 5.92 22.87
CA LEU A 46 12.68 5.72 21.94
C LEU A 46 13.74 6.81 22.03
N GLN A 47 13.49 7.89 22.80
CA GLN A 47 14.38 9.05 22.96
C GLN A 47 14.81 9.65 21.61
N VAL A 48 13.86 9.76 20.67
CA VAL A 48 14.11 10.28 19.32
C VAL A 48 13.78 11.76 19.23
N ASP A 49 14.49 12.46 18.34
CA ASP A 49 14.33 13.88 18.11
C ASP A 49 13.36 14.14 16.97
N PHE A 50 12.09 14.41 17.31
CA PHE A 50 11.02 14.82 16.40
C PHE A 50 10.10 15.81 17.12
N GLN A 51 9.53 16.74 16.38
CA GLN A 51 8.41 17.55 16.87
C GLN A 51 7.08 16.92 16.41
N ILE A 52 6.07 16.89 17.31
CA ILE A 52 4.75 16.34 17.01
C ILE A 52 3.73 17.45 17.17
N GLU A 53 3.07 17.80 16.10
CA GLU A 53 1.95 18.71 16.08
C GLU A 53 0.67 17.97 15.69
N ALA A 54 -0.49 18.49 16.07
CA ALA A 54 -1.78 17.87 15.77
C ALA A 54 -2.86 18.94 15.58
N THR A 55 -3.62 18.83 14.51
CA THR A 55 -4.69 19.78 14.19
C THR A 55 -5.82 19.11 13.41
N THR A 56 -7.03 19.67 13.54
CA THR A 56 -8.17 19.32 12.70
C THR A 56 -8.32 20.25 11.49
N SER A 57 -7.47 21.27 11.41
CA SER A 57 -7.42 22.21 10.27
C SER A 57 -6.47 21.69 9.21
N ARG A 58 -7.00 21.34 8.05
CA ARG A 58 -6.20 20.91 6.91
C ARG A 58 -5.26 22.02 6.44
N GLU A 59 -5.76 23.26 6.42
CA GLU A 59 -4.93 24.42 6.06
C GLU A 59 -3.70 24.56 6.96
N GLU A 60 -3.89 24.45 8.29
CA GLU A 60 -2.79 24.53 9.23
C GLU A 60 -1.80 23.39 9.05
N SER A 61 -2.29 22.16 8.83
CA SER A 61 -1.43 20.99 8.66
C SER A 61 -0.55 21.04 7.40
N LEU A 62 -0.94 21.81 6.38
CA LEU A 62 -0.24 21.91 5.11
C LEU A 62 0.77 23.04 5.06
N LYS A 63 0.72 24.01 5.99
CA LYS A 63 1.64 25.15 6.00
C LYS A 63 3.09 24.72 6.18
N GLY A 64 3.91 24.95 5.15
CA GLY A 64 5.34 24.62 5.16
C GLY A 64 5.64 23.13 5.07
N ALA A 65 4.68 22.31 4.63
CA ALA A 65 4.90 20.88 4.45
C ALA A 65 5.79 20.60 3.25
N ASP A 66 6.85 19.81 3.45
CA ASP A 66 7.71 19.26 2.40
C ASP A 66 7.16 17.92 1.86
N PHE A 67 6.46 17.18 2.71
CA PHE A 67 5.90 15.88 2.41
C PHE A 67 4.46 15.78 2.94
N CYS A 68 3.54 15.29 2.11
CA CYS A 68 2.17 15.02 2.49
C CYS A 68 1.88 13.52 2.37
N LEU A 69 1.42 12.90 3.46
CA LEU A 69 1.01 11.49 3.46
C LEU A 69 -0.50 11.39 3.59
N ILE A 70 -1.15 10.89 2.55
CA ILE A 70 -2.60 10.68 2.51
C ILE A 70 -2.89 9.22 2.83
N SER A 71 -3.59 8.99 3.95
CA SER A 71 -4.03 7.67 4.39
C SER A 71 -5.41 7.79 5.03
N ILE A 72 -6.40 8.09 4.21
CA ILE A 72 -7.78 8.31 4.63
C ILE A 72 -8.72 7.19 4.17
N GLU A 73 -9.89 7.18 4.79
CA GLU A 73 -11.03 6.37 4.37
C GLU A 73 -12.30 7.20 4.51
N VAL A 74 -13.29 6.96 3.66
CA VAL A 74 -14.56 7.68 3.66
C VAL A 74 -15.66 6.77 4.20
N GLY A 75 -16.29 7.19 5.29
CA GLY A 75 -17.35 6.43 5.97
C GLY A 75 -16.83 5.27 6.82
N ASN A 76 -17.71 4.32 7.12
CA ASN A 76 -17.32 3.10 7.81
C ASN A 76 -16.71 2.10 6.83
N ARG A 77 -15.38 1.97 6.87
CA ARG A 77 -14.63 1.13 5.94
C ARG A 77 -15.17 -0.30 5.85
N PHE A 78 -15.40 -0.94 6.98
CA PHE A 78 -15.74 -2.37 6.99
C PHE A 78 -17.16 -2.62 6.44
N GLU A 79 -18.12 -1.81 6.80
CA GLU A 79 -19.49 -1.92 6.30
C GLU A 79 -19.57 -1.63 4.79
N LEU A 80 -18.87 -0.58 4.35
CA LEU A 80 -18.86 -0.22 2.94
C LEU A 80 -18.08 -1.22 2.09
N TRP A 81 -16.98 -1.76 2.61
CA TRP A 81 -16.22 -2.78 1.93
C TRP A 81 -16.99 -4.09 1.79
N GLU A 82 -17.71 -4.50 2.84
CA GLU A 82 -18.60 -5.65 2.77
C GLU A 82 -19.68 -5.50 1.69
N GLN A 83 -20.26 -4.29 1.55
CA GLN A 83 -21.19 -3.99 0.47
C GLN A 83 -20.52 -4.00 -0.90
N ASP A 84 -19.35 -3.40 -1.04
CA ASP A 84 -18.58 -3.38 -2.29
C ASP A 84 -18.20 -4.77 -2.77
N TRP A 85 -18.04 -5.71 -1.85
CA TRP A 85 -17.77 -7.11 -2.16
C TRP A 85 -19.05 -7.93 -2.33
N GLY A 86 -19.97 -7.86 -1.38
CA GLY A 86 -21.16 -8.70 -1.31
C GLY A 86 -22.16 -8.44 -2.44
N VAL A 87 -22.47 -7.16 -2.71
CA VAL A 87 -23.45 -6.81 -3.76
C VAL A 87 -23.02 -7.33 -5.14
N PRO A 88 -21.80 -7.12 -5.63
CA PRO A 88 -21.38 -7.73 -6.90
C PRO A 88 -21.44 -9.26 -6.91
N VAL A 89 -21.14 -9.92 -5.79
CA VAL A 89 -21.22 -11.39 -5.68
C VAL A 89 -22.67 -11.87 -5.85
N GLU A 90 -23.65 -11.18 -5.27
CA GLU A 90 -25.08 -11.48 -5.45
C GLU A 90 -25.51 -11.40 -6.93
N TYR A 91 -24.87 -10.54 -7.71
CA TYR A 91 -25.07 -10.43 -9.16
C TYR A 91 -24.18 -11.36 -10.00
N GLY A 92 -23.48 -12.30 -9.38
CA GLY A 92 -22.68 -13.30 -10.06
C GLY A 92 -21.26 -12.88 -10.41
N PHE A 93 -20.80 -11.71 -9.95
CA PHE A 93 -19.40 -11.29 -10.15
C PHE A 93 -18.50 -11.96 -9.12
N LYS A 94 -17.64 -12.86 -9.56
CA LYS A 94 -16.64 -13.50 -8.72
C LYS A 94 -15.43 -12.57 -8.57
N GLN A 95 -15.42 -11.75 -7.52
CA GLN A 95 -14.29 -10.89 -7.17
C GLN A 95 -13.67 -11.35 -5.85
N ILE A 96 -12.34 -11.31 -5.75
CA ILE A 96 -11.61 -11.73 -4.54
C ILE A 96 -11.67 -10.61 -3.49
N TYR A 97 -11.34 -9.39 -3.90
CA TYR A 97 -11.43 -8.19 -3.06
C TYR A 97 -12.23 -7.10 -3.76
N GLY A 98 -13.16 -6.47 -3.03
CA GLY A 98 -13.93 -5.32 -3.53
C GLY A 98 -13.19 -3.98 -3.44
N GLU A 99 -11.91 -3.97 -3.09
CA GLU A 99 -11.18 -2.74 -2.75
C GLU A 99 -10.56 -2.05 -3.98
N ASN A 100 -9.88 -2.80 -4.85
CA ASN A 100 -9.09 -2.24 -5.95
C ASN A 100 -9.67 -2.53 -7.34
N GLY A 101 -10.28 -3.68 -7.54
CA GLY A 101 -10.74 -4.15 -8.83
C GLY A 101 -12.25 -4.32 -8.92
N GLY A 102 -12.73 -4.60 -10.14
CA GLY A 102 -14.13 -4.93 -10.39
C GLY A 102 -15.14 -3.82 -10.03
N PRO A 103 -16.42 -4.19 -9.89
CA PRO A 103 -17.50 -3.27 -9.49
C PRO A 103 -17.27 -2.66 -8.11
N GLY A 104 -16.81 -3.45 -7.12
CA GLY A 104 -16.53 -2.96 -5.77
C GLY A 104 -15.47 -1.87 -5.77
N GLY A 105 -14.34 -2.09 -6.45
CA GLY A 105 -13.30 -1.08 -6.57
C GLY A 105 -13.75 0.19 -7.31
N LEU A 106 -14.73 0.09 -8.21
CA LEU A 106 -15.33 1.26 -8.84
C LEU A 106 -16.12 2.10 -7.81
N PHE A 107 -17.00 1.48 -7.02
CA PHE A 107 -17.77 2.19 -6.00
C PHE A 107 -16.89 2.77 -4.91
N HIS A 108 -15.86 2.05 -4.49
CA HIS A 108 -14.86 2.57 -3.56
C HIS A 108 -14.17 3.82 -4.15
N ALA A 109 -13.74 3.76 -5.40
CA ALA A 109 -13.13 4.89 -6.09
C ALA A 109 -14.05 6.11 -6.16
N LEU A 110 -15.33 5.92 -6.48
CA LEU A 110 -16.32 6.99 -6.54
C LEU A 110 -16.56 7.69 -5.19
N ARG A 111 -16.35 6.99 -4.08
CA ARG A 111 -16.46 7.59 -2.74
C ARG A 111 -15.21 8.35 -2.33
N ILE A 112 -14.02 7.82 -2.60
CA ILE A 112 -12.78 8.35 -2.00
C ILE A 112 -12.09 9.39 -2.87
N ILE A 113 -12.13 9.23 -4.21
CA ILE A 113 -11.42 10.12 -5.12
C ILE A 113 -11.86 11.59 -4.98
N PRO A 114 -13.16 11.93 -4.88
CA PRO A 114 -13.57 13.32 -4.71
C PRO A 114 -12.96 13.98 -3.49
N VAL A 115 -12.92 13.27 -2.35
CA VAL A 115 -12.34 13.80 -1.11
C VAL A 115 -10.83 14.00 -1.23
N ILE A 116 -10.12 13.07 -1.87
CA ILE A 116 -8.67 13.20 -2.08
C ILE A 116 -8.36 14.32 -3.07
N ILE A 117 -9.21 14.53 -4.08
CA ILE A 117 -9.09 15.67 -4.99
C ILE A 117 -9.15 17.01 -4.21
N GLU A 118 -10.12 17.17 -3.31
CA GLU A 118 -10.22 18.37 -2.46
C GLU A 118 -8.97 18.58 -1.59
N ILE A 119 -8.39 17.49 -1.07
CA ILE A 119 -7.12 17.55 -0.33
C ILE A 119 -5.99 18.04 -1.24
N CYS A 120 -5.89 17.51 -2.45
CA CYS A 120 -4.85 17.91 -3.40
C CYS A 120 -5.03 19.34 -3.94
N GLU A 121 -6.25 19.85 -4.04
CA GLU A 121 -6.52 21.27 -4.35
C GLU A 121 -5.95 22.19 -3.26
N ASP A 122 -6.05 21.80 -2.00
CA ASP A 122 -5.43 22.56 -0.91
C ASP A 122 -3.91 22.41 -0.88
N ILE A 123 -3.37 21.21 -1.17
CA ILE A 123 -1.92 20.99 -1.31
C ILE A 123 -1.35 21.89 -2.42
N GLU A 124 -2.00 21.91 -3.60
CA GLU A 124 -1.56 22.75 -4.73
C GLU A 124 -1.50 24.24 -4.39
N LYS A 125 -2.43 24.72 -3.55
CA LYS A 125 -2.47 26.12 -3.11
C LYS A 125 -1.46 26.45 -2.02
N ILE A 126 -1.27 25.54 -1.05
CA ILE A 126 -0.58 25.84 0.22
C ILE A 126 0.88 25.38 0.18
N CYS A 127 1.14 24.19 -0.36
CA CYS A 127 2.46 23.59 -0.42
C CYS A 127 2.72 22.90 -1.78
N PRO A 128 2.71 23.63 -2.91
CA PRO A 128 2.75 23.07 -4.27
C PRO A 128 4.02 22.27 -4.59
N ASN A 129 5.08 22.47 -3.82
CA ASN A 129 6.35 21.77 -3.99
C ASN A 129 6.46 20.49 -3.15
N ALA A 130 5.46 20.21 -2.30
CA ALA A 130 5.46 19.01 -1.46
C ALA A 130 5.36 17.73 -2.30
N VAL A 131 6.03 16.67 -1.84
CA VAL A 131 5.85 15.33 -2.40
C VAL A 131 4.66 14.69 -1.70
N VAL A 132 3.69 14.21 -2.49
CA VAL A 132 2.45 13.61 -2.00
C VAL A 132 2.55 12.09 -2.09
N PHE A 133 2.51 11.42 -0.96
CA PHE A 133 2.44 9.96 -0.86
C PHE A 133 1.00 9.52 -0.60
N ASN A 134 0.45 8.72 -1.49
CA ASN A 134 -0.89 8.16 -1.30
C ASN A 134 -0.83 6.71 -0.82
N TYR A 135 -1.39 6.46 0.35
CA TYR A 135 -1.60 5.12 0.93
C TYR A 135 -3.08 4.69 0.93
N SER A 136 -3.97 5.56 0.46
CA SER A 136 -5.40 5.23 0.37
C SER A 136 -5.68 4.36 -0.86
N ASN A 137 -6.69 3.51 -0.74
CA ASN A 137 -7.17 2.64 -1.81
C ASN A 137 -8.49 3.17 -2.44
N PRO A 138 -8.74 2.82 -3.69
CA PRO A 138 -7.93 2.03 -4.64
C PRO A 138 -6.75 2.85 -5.19
N MET A 139 -5.54 2.50 -4.79
CA MET A 139 -4.32 3.31 -4.98
C MET A 139 -4.11 3.72 -6.43
N GLN A 140 -4.17 2.79 -7.37
CA GLN A 140 -3.93 3.08 -8.78
C GLN A 140 -4.96 4.06 -9.37
N ARG A 141 -6.24 3.89 -9.04
CA ARG A 141 -7.31 4.76 -9.55
C ARG A 141 -7.18 6.17 -8.99
N ILE A 142 -6.84 6.27 -7.71
CA ILE A 142 -6.53 7.54 -7.05
C ILE A 142 -5.36 8.22 -7.74
N CYS A 143 -4.23 7.54 -7.88
CA CYS A 143 -3.03 8.11 -8.52
C CYS A 143 -3.32 8.55 -9.97
N HIS A 144 -4.05 7.75 -10.75
CA HIS A 144 -4.43 8.11 -12.10
C HIS A 144 -5.30 9.37 -12.15
N ALA A 145 -6.31 9.47 -11.29
CA ALA A 145 -7.15 10.66 -11.20
C ALA A 145 -6.35 11.91 -10.80
N LEU A 146 -5.47 11.77 -9.80
CA LEU A 146 -4.68 12.88 -9.29
C LEU A 146 -3.62 13.36 -10.30
N THR A 147 -2.87 12.46 -10.91
CA THR A 147 -1.85 12.83 -11.91
C THR A 147 -2.47 13.43 -13.18
N THR A 148 -3.71 13.06 -13.49
CA THR A 148 -4.45 13.68 -14.60
C THR A 148 -4.93 15.08 -14.26
N LYS A 149 -5.43 15.29 -13.03
CA LYS A 149 -5.99 16.59 -12.61
C LYS A 149 -4.89 17.57 -12.16
N PHE A 150 -3.83 17.08 -11.53
CA PHE A 150 -2.74 17.86 -10.94
C PHE A 150 -1.37 17.46 -11.53
N PRO A 151 -1.11 17.77 -12.82
CA PRO A 151 0.10 17.32 -13.50
C PRO A 151 1.40 17.92 -12.94
N ASN A 152 1.31 18.98 -12.14
CA ASN A 152 2.45 19.64 -11.53
C ASN A 152 2.76 19.17 -10.10
N LEU A 153 1.88 18.40 -9.46
CA LEU A 153 2.15 17.82 -8.15
C LEU A 153 2.97 16.52 -8.27
N ASN A 154 3.95 16.37 -7.39
CA ASN A 154 4.69 15.12 -7.26
C ASN A 154 3.87 14.08 -6.47
N ILE A 155 3.17 13.20 -7.15
CA ILE A 155 2.28 12.21 -6.54
C ILE A 155 2.85 10.80 -6.70
N ILE A 156 2.99 10.09 -5.59
CA ILE A 156 3.51 8.73 -5.52
C ILE A 156 2.50 7.85 -4.77
N GLY A 157 2.04 6.78 -5.40
CA GLY A 157 1.24 5.75 -4.74
C GLY A 157 2.12 4.68 -4.12
N LEU A 158 1.79 4.25 -2.91
CA LEU A 158 2.53 3.21 -2.19
C LEU A 158 1.63 2.05 -1.81
N CYS A 159 2.12 0.84 -2.01
CA CYS A 159 1.46 -0.41 -1.65
C CYS A 159 2.47 -1.45 -1.16
N HIS A 160 2.00 -2.41 -0.36
CA HIS A 160 2.86 -3.52 0.12
C HIS A 160 3.03 -4.64 -0.90
N GLU A 161 2.34 -4.60 -2.02
CA GLU A 161 2.32 -5.68 -3.01
C GLU A 161 3.72 -6.16 -3.36
N ILE A 162 4.59 -5.24 -3.78
CA ILE A 162 5.97 -5.57 -4.16
C ILE A 162 6.77 -6.15 -2.98
N HIS A 163 6.54 -5.68 -1.76
CA HIS A 163 7.18 -6.24 -0.57
C HIS A 163 6.81 -7.70 -0.27
N SER A 164 5.73 -8.22 -0.88
CA SER A 164 5.43 -9.65 -0.78
C SER A 164 6.53 -10.51 -1.39
N MET A 165 7.21 -10.00 -2.44
CA MET A 165 8.34 -10.67 -3.07
C MET A 165 9.56 -10.79 -2.16
N GLU A 166 9.81 -9.79 -1.32
CA GLU A 166 10.91 -9.82 -0.35
C GLU A 166 10.78 -11.00 0.64
N ARG A 167 9.57 -11.49 0.88
CA ARG A 167 9.30 -12.66 1.72
C ARG A 167 9.34 -13.98 0.94
N GLN A 168 8.92 -13.97 -0.33
CA GLN A 168 8.78 -15.16 -1.15
C GLN A 168 10.11 -15.54 -1.84
N LEU A 169 10.79 -14.57 -2.43
CA LEU A 169 12.00 -14.80 -3.22
C LEU A 169 13.14 -15.46 -2.44
N PRO A 170 13.44 -15.10 -1.18
CA PRO A 170 14.47 -15.80 -0.41
C PRO A 170 14.22 -17.31 -0.30
N THR A 171 12.99 -17.71 -0.05
CA THR A 171 12.60 -19.13 0.04
C THR A 171 12.68 -19.82 -1.32
N LEU A 172 12.16 -19.18 -2.36
CA LEU A 172 12.18 -19.74 -3.72
C LEU A 172 13.60 -19.91 -4.26
N LEU A 173 14.46 -18.90 -4.05
CA LEU A 173 15.83 -18.87 -4.58
C LEU A 173 16.85 -19.50 -3.63
N ASN A 174 16.44 -19.84 -2.39
CA ASN A 174 17.31 -20.38 -1.34
C ASN A 174 18.55 -19.50 -1.11
N THR A 175 18.35 -18.21 -0.91
CA THR A 175 19.39 -17.21 -0.64
C THR A 175 18.82 -16.07 0.20
N ASP A 176 19.68 -15.26 0.81
CA ASP A 176 19.25 -14.09 1.58
C ASP A 176 18.69 -12.98 0.66
N LEU A 177 17.76 -12.18 1.18
CA LEU A 177 17.16 -11.06 0.47
C LEU A 177 18.21 -10.07 -0.06
N ASP A 178 19.26 -9.82 0.71
CA ASP A 178 20.35 -8.92 0.35
C ASP A 178 21.09 -9.36 -0.92
N ASN A 179 21.06 -10.65 -1.25
CA ASN A 179 21.63 -11.21 -2.48
C ASN A 179 20.65 -11.24 -3.66
N ILE A 180 19.44 -10.70 -3.52
CA ILE A 180 18.43 -10.71 -4.57
C ILE A 180 18.28 -9.31 -5.15
N GLU A 181 18.31 -9.22 -6.49
CA GLU A 181 17.93 -8.06 -7.28
C GLU A 181 16.73 -8.45 -8.14
N PHE A 182 15.65 -7.67 -8.09
CA PHE A 182 14.47 -7.98 -8.89
C PHE A 182 13.78 -6.73 -9.42
N GLU A 183 13.05 -6.91 -10.50
CA GLU A 183 12.23 -5.90 -11.16
C GLU A 183 10.80 -6.41 -11.29
N ALA A 184 9.83 -5.56 -10.99
CA ALA A 184 8.42 -5.88 -11.14
C ALA A 184 7.69 -4.75 -11.86
N GLY A 185 6.63 -5.09 -12.57
CA GLY A 185 5.81 -4.14 -13.29
C GLY A 185 4.39 -4.62 -13.48
N GLY A 186 3.46 -3.69 -13.62
CA GLY A 186 2.04 -4.00 -13.78
C GLY A 186 1.13 -2.97 -13.17
N LEU A 187 -0.09 -3.38 -12.89
CA LEU A 187 -1.08 -2.59 -12.18
C LEU A 187 -1.05 -2.94 -10.69
N ASN A 188 -1.38 -1.99 -9.83
CA ASN A 188 -1.49 -2.28 -8.39
C ASN A 188 -2.46 -3.45 -8.12
N HIS A 189 -2.03 -4.42 -7.37
CA HIS A 189 -2.65 -5.72 -7.12
C HIS A 189 -2.82 -6.60 -8.37
N PHE A 190 -2.07 -6.30 -9.41
CA PHE A 190 -1.90 -7.14 -10.58
C PHE A 190 -0.55 -6.84 -11.26
N SER A 191 0.51 -7.12 -10.53
CA SER A 191 1.89 -6.95 -10.98
C SER A 191 2.52 -8.29 -11.33
N ILE A 192 3.62 -8.23 -12.04
CA ILE A 192 4.39 -9.39 -12.49
C ILE A 192 5.86 -9.15 -12.18
N LEU A 193 6.53 -10.16 -11.66
CA LEU A 193 7.98 -10.19 -11.53
C LEU A 193 8.59 -10.29 -12.92
N LEU A 194 9.23 -9.22 -13.41
CA LEU A 194 9.79 -9.15 -14.77
C LEU A 194 11.17 -9.74 -14.84
N ASP A 195 12.01 -9.46 -13.85
CA ASP A 195 13.40 -9.94 -13.77
C ASP A 195 13.76 -10.26 -12.32
N VAL A 196 14.60 -11.26 -12.12
CA VAL A 196 15.15 -11.61 -10.82
C VAL A 196 16.52 -12.26 -10.97
N LYS A 197 17.51 -11.75 -10.22
CA LYS A 197 18.91 -12.20 -10.30
C LYS A 197 19.55 -12.30 -8.94
N TYR A 198 20.54 -13.18 -8.83
CA TYR A 198 21.48 -13.17 -7.71
C TYR A 198 22.47 -12.00 -7.90
N LYS A 199 22.62 -11.15 -6.87
CA LYS A 199 23.52 -9.97 -6.95
C LYS A 199 24.99 -10.35 -7.10
N ASP A 200 25.42 -11.43 -6.42
CA ASP A 200 26.79 -11.94 -6.42
C ASP A 200 27.24 -12.54 -7.75
N THR A 201 26.40 -13.38 -8.34
CA THR A 201 26.72 -14.13 -9.55
C THR A 201 26.13 -13.55 -10.81
N LYS A 202 25.16 -12.62 -10.68
CA LYS A 202 24.33 -12.08 -11.77
C LYS A 202 23.55 -13.15 -12.55
N LYS A 203 23.43 -14.36 -12.00
CA LYS A 203 22.66 -15.44 -12.60
C LYS A 203 21.16 -15.17 -12.50
N ASP A 204 20.43 -15.53 -13.55
CA ASP A 204 18.97 -15.51 -13.62
C ASP A 204 18.38 -16.47 -12.57
N GLY A 205 17.43 -15.96 -11.78
CA GLY A 205 16.70 -16.74 -10.78
C GLY A 205 15.48 -17.47 -11.33
N TYR A 206 14.96 -17.09 -12.48
CA TYR A 206 13.75 -17.69 -13.06
C TYR A 206 13.82 -19.19 -13.31
N PRO A 207 14.94 -19.79 -13.77
CA PRO A 207 15.03 -21.24 -13.89
C PRO A 207 14.70 -21.98 -12.58
N ILE A 208 15.19 -21.46 -11.45
CA ILE A 208 14.93 -22.06 -10.13
C ILE A 208 13.46 -21.83 -9.70
N ILE A 209 12.93 -20.64 -9.95
CA ILE A 209 11.51 -20.36 -9.67
C ILE A 209 10.61 -21.32 -10.46
N ARG A 210 10.88 -21.53 -11.74
CA ARG A 210 10.09 -22.45 -12.59
C ARG A 210 10.16 -23.90 -12.12
N ASP A 211 11.32 -24.34 -11.66
CA ASP A 211 11.49 -25.70 -11.12
C ASP A 211 10.74 -25.89 -9.79
N LYS A 212 10.82 -24.94 -8.89
CA LYS A 212 10.20 -25.02 -7.56
C LYS A 212 8.73 -24.60 -7.48
N PHE A 213 8.22 -23.93 -8.49
CA PHE A 213 6.91 -23.27 -8.45
C PHE A 213 5.77 -24.19 -8.01
N ASN A 214 5.66 -25.37 -8.62
CA ASN A 214 4.58 -26.30 -8.34
C ASN A 214 4.59 -26.75 -6.85
N SER A 215 5.74 -27.13 -6.32
CA SER A 215 5.87 -27.56 -4.94
C SER A 215 5.64 -26.44 -3.93
N TYR A 216 6.17 -25.25 -4.23
CA TYR A 216 6.03 -24.07 -3.36
C TYR A 216 4.56 -23.64 -3.23
N TYR A 217 3.85 -23.48 -4.35
CA TYR A 217 2.45 -23.06 -4.31
C TYR A 217 1.48 -24.13 -3.83
N SER A 218 1.76 -25.40 -4.10
CA SER A 218 0.94 -26.51 -3.54
C SER A 218 1.02 -26.53 -2.02
N ASN A 219 2.20 -26.32 -1.45
CA ASN A 219 2.36 -26.22 0.01
C ASN A 219 1.63 -25.00 0.56
N LEU A 220 1.73 -23.83 -0.09
CA LEU A 220 1.03 -22.61 0.35
C LEU A 220 -0.51 -22.75 0.30
N ILE A 221 -1.05 -23.47 -0.67
CA ILE A 221 -2.50 -23.72 -0.77
C ILE A 221 -2.95 -24.67 0.35
N ASN A 222 -2.15 -25.68 0.68
CA ASN A 222 -2.49 -26.68 1.70
C ASN A 222 -2.30 -26.15 3.15
N ASP A 223 -1.39 -25.22 3.39
CA ASP A 223 -1.08 -24.69 4.73
C ASP A 223 -2.12 -23.67 5.26
N HIS A 224 -3.17 -23.36 4.48
CA HIS A 224 -4.15 -22.31 4.83
C HIS A 224 -5.58 -22.84 5.04
N GLU A 225 -5.73 -23.93 5.76
CA GLU A 225 -7.03 -24.28 6.34
C GLU A 225 -7.38 -23.26 7.43
N GLY A 226 -8.27 -22.31 7.15
CA GLY A 226 -8.87 -21.48 8.19
C GLY A 226 -8.99 -19.97 7.96
N PHE A 227 -8.74 -19.44 6.76
CA PHE A 227 -9.08 -18.05 6.47
C PHE A 227 -10.51 -17.92 5.92
N GLU A 228 -11.32 -17.01 6.51
CA GLU A 228 -12.71 -16.75 6.10
C GLU A 228 -12.86 -16.20 4.67
N SER A 229 -11.82 -15.61 4.09
CA SER A 229 -11.73 -15.29 2.67
C SER A 229 -10.91 -16.37 1.98
N ASP A 230 -11.41 -16.97 0.91
CA ASP A 230 -10.76 -18.07 0.19
C ASP A 230 -9.37 -17.65 -0.38
N PRO A 231 -8.25 -17.79 0.38
CA PRO A 231 -6.92 -17.48 -0.12
C PRO A 231 -6.49 -18.46 -1.22
N GLY A 232 -7.16 -19.61 -1.31
CA GLY A 232 -6.98 -20.58 -2.39
C GLY A 232 -7.41 -20.02 -3.73
N ALA A 233 -8.42 -19.16 -3.78
CA ALA A 233 -8.90 -18.58 -5.03
C ALA A 233 -7.86 -17.59 -5.64
N GLU A 234 -7.28 -16.71 -4.83
CA GLU A 234 -6.23 -15.78 -5.29
C GLU A 234 -4.98 -16.53 -5.74
N ARG A 235 -4.54 -17.49 -4.96
CA ARG A 235 -3.34 -18.30 -5.27
C ARG A 235 -3.59 -19.26 -6.43
N GLY A 236 -4.80 -19.77 -6.58
CA GLY A 236 -5.22 -20.52 -7.75
C GLY A 236 -5.10 -19.72 -9.04
N VAL A 237 -5.48 -18.43 -9.02
CA VAL A 237 -5.29 -17.53 -10.16
C VAL A 237 -3.80 -17.30 -10.46
N PHE A 238 -2.97 -17.08 -9.45
CA PHE A 238 -1.52 -16.91 -9.61
C PHE A 238 -0.89 -18.18 -10.19
N PHE A 239 -1.30 -19.34 -9.71
CA PHE A 239 -0.85 -20.64 -10.22
C PHE A 239 -1.16 -20.80 -11.72
N GLU A 240 -2.40 -20.55 -12.13
CA GLU A 240 -2.79 -20.65 -13.53
C GLU A 240 -2.11 -19.60 -14.43
N LEU A 241 -1.93 -18.37 -13.95
CA LEU A 241 -1.21 -17.34 -14.69
C LEU A 241 0.26 -17.72 -14.88
N PHE A 242 0.94 -18.19 -13.82
CA PHE A 242 2.32 -18.64 -13.95
C PHE A 242 2.47 -19.81 -14.91
N LYS A 243 1.59 -20.80 -14.79
CA LYS A 243 1.57 -21.96 -15.67
C LYS A 243 1.42 -21.56 -17.15
N LYS A 244 0.60 -20.53 -17.40
CA LYS A 244 0.32 -20.06 -18.75
C LYS A 244 1.43 -19.18 -19.33
N TYR A 245 1.99 -18.29 -18.51
CA TYR A 245 2.90 -17.24 -18.99
C TYR A 245 4.35 -17.42 -18.53
N SER A 246 4.62 -18.31 -17.57
CA SER A 246 5.94 -18.57 -16.99
C SER A 246 6.60 -17.35 -16.31
N TYR A 247 5.78 -16.36 -15.91
CA TYR A 247 6.16 -15.21 -15.12
C TYR A 247 5.40 -15.22 -13.79
N LEU A 248 6.09 -14.88 -12.70
CA LEU A 248 5.53 -14.91 -11.36
C LEU A 248 4.60 -13.71 -11.14
N PRO A 249 3.29 -13.90 -10.92
CA PRO A 249 2.39 -12.84 -10.48
C PRO A 249 2.68 -12.42 -9.05
N ILE A 250 2.39 -11.15 -8.75
CA ILE A 250 2.60 -10.53 -7.42
C ILE A 250 1.24 -10.11 -6.87
#